data_9947640b58295ade5fa9f3871c48d936
#
_entry.id   9947640b58295ade5fa9f3871c48d936
#
_cell.length_a   1.000
_cell.length_b   1.000
_cell.length_c   1.000
_cell.angle_alpha   90.00
_cell.angle_beta   90.00
_cell.angle_gamma   90.00
#
_symmetry.space_group_name_H-M   'P 1'
#
loop_
_entity.id
_entity.type
_entity.pdbx_description
1 polymer ?
#
loop_
_entity_poly.entity_id
_entity_poly.type
_entity_poly.pdbx_seq_one_letter_code
_entity_poly.pdbx_strand_id
1 'polypeptide(L)'
;MQKHLLDTKHLRRVPAQFSWVDHRLIRERRLSGVPPFGWALYLFLLTVGDEQGLSYYSDTSICGHLDIAPENLRLARLALLGAALIAWEAPLYQVLELREAAPKSVKRHCGASRPAEAQTPSTVSAEEGRAESLRLAQTLSELLKGGAQ
;
A
#
# COMPACT_ATOMS: atom_id res chain seq x y z
N MET A 1 0.13 -31.98 -15.18
CA MET A 1 -0.24 -32.04 -13.77
C MET A 1 -1.66 -32.54 -13.66
N GLN A 2 -1.92 -33.70 -13.03
CA GLN A 2 -3.28 -34.14 -12.72
C GLN A 2 -3.84 -33.26 -11.60
N LYS A 3 -5.03 -32.68 -11.85
CA LYS A 3 -5.72 -31.88 -10.82
C LYS A 3 -6.36 -32.84 -9.82
N HIS A 4 -5.93 -32.80 -8.56
CA HIS A 4 -6.53 -33.55 -7.47
C HIS A 4 -7.50 -32.62 -6.72
N LEU A 5 -8.76 -33.03 -6.59
CA LEU A 5 -9.78 -32.31 -5.82
C LEU A 5 -9.70 -32.79 -4.37
N LEU A 6 -9.48 -31.86 -3.44
CA LEU A 6 -9.40 -32.16 -2.01
C LEU A 6 -10.77 -32.50 -1.40
N ASP A 7 -11.80 -31.77 -1.84
CA ASP A 7 -13.18 -32.01 -1.42
C ASP A 7 -14.07 -32.08 -2.65
N THR A 8 -14.57 -33.27 -2.96
CA THR A 8 -15.48 -33.51 -4.10
C THR A 8 -16.94 -33.20 -3.79
N LYS A 9 -17.30 -33.08 -2.49
CA LYS A 9 -18.69 -32.82 -2.07
C LYS A 9 -19.03 -31.32 -2.08
N HIS A 10 -18.02 -30.46 -1.81
CA HIS A 10 -18.21 -29.01 -1.70
C HIS A 10 -17.54 -28.24 -2.84
N LEU A 11 -17.82 -28.65 -4.06
CA LEU A 11 -17.28 -27.95 -5.23
C LEU A 11 -17.90 -26.54 -5.35
N ARG A 12 -17.04 -25.55 -5.57
CA ARG A 12 -17.48 -24.17 -5.82
C ARG A 12 -18.37 -24.11 -7.06
N ARG A 13 -19.57 -23.57 -6.90
CA ARG A 13 -20.50 -23.27 -8.00
C ARG A 13 -20.68 -21.76 -8.10
N VAL A 14 -20.86 -21.26 -9.32
CA VAL A 14 -21.18 -19.85 -9.56
C VAL A 14 -22.65 -19.64 -9.15
N PRO A 15 -22.94 -18.76 -8.18
CA PRO A 15 -24.30 -18.44 -7.78
C PRO A 15 -25.01 -17.59 -8.85
N ALA A 16 -26.33 -17.42 -8.74
CA ALA A 16 -27.11 -16.58 -9.64
C ALA A 16 -26.69 -15.10 -9.58
N GLN A 17 -26.31 -14.64 -8.37
CA GLN A 17 -25.76 -13.30 -8.17
C GLN A 17 -24.29 -13.43 -7.76
N PHE A 18 -23.41 -12.77 -8.49
CA PHE A 18 -21.98 -12.74 -8.20
C PHE A 18 -21.36 -11.44 -8.69
N SER A 19 -20.30 -11.01 -8.04
CA SER A 19 -19.45 -9.92 -8.50
C SER A 19 -18.17 -10.49 -9.06
N TRP A 20 -17.66 -9.90 -10.13
CA TRP A 20 -16.40 -10.31 -10.73
C TRP A 20 -15.25 -9.48 -10.17
N VAL A 21 -14.06 -10.05 -10.17
CA VAL A 21 -12.83 -9.39 -9.76
C VAL A 21 -11.83 -9.50 -10.90
N ASP A 22 -11.28 -8.37 -11.33
CA ASP A 22 -10.29 -8.36 -12.40
C ASP A 22 -8.96 -8.98 -11.90
N HIS A 23 -8.49 -10.00 -12.60
CA HIS A 23 -7.24 -10.68 -12.26
C HIS A 23 -6.01 -9.77 -12.35
N ARG A 24 -6.08 -8.65 -13.08
CA ARG A 24 -5.01 -7.64 -13.17
C ARG A 24 -4.67 -7.02 -11.80
N LEU A 25 -5.63 -6.96 -10.89
CA LEU A 25 -5.39 -6.51 -9.51
C LEU A 25 -4.19 -7.22 -8.87
N ILE A 26 -4.13 -8.53 -9.05
CA ILE A 26 -3.05 -9.38 -8.51
C ILE A 26 -1.86 -9.46 -9.47
N ARG A 27 -2.12 -9.72 -10.76
CA ARG A 27 -1.07 -9.92 -11.77
C ARG A 27 -0.19 -8.69 -11.97
N GLU A 28 -0.78 -7.50 -11.93
CA GLU A 28 -0.09 -6.22 -12.08
C GLU A 28 0.21 -5.54 -10.75
N ARG A 29 -0.04 -6.24 -9.64
CA ARG A 29 0.18 -5.71 -8.28
C ARG A 29 -0.47 -4.35 -8.03
N ARG A 30 -1.69 -4.14 -8.55
CA ARG A 30 -2.41 -2.86 -8.43
C ARG A 30 -2.72 -2.47 -6.98
N LEU A 31 -2.86 -3.46 -6.12
CA LEU A 31 -3.08 -3.27 -4.68
C LEU A 31 -1.76 -3.25 -3.87
N SER A 32 -0.60 -3.10 -4.54
CA SER A 32 0.68 -2.98 -3.83
C SER A 32 0.72 -1.70 -3.01
N GLY A 33 1.05 -1.84 -1.71
CA GLY A 33 1.04 -0.72 -0.75
C GLY A 33 -0.33 -0.39 -0.15
N VAL A 34 -1.41 -1.05 -0.60
CA VAL A 34 -2.72 -0.94 0.03
C VAL A 34 -2.76 -1.86 1.25
N PRO A 35 -3.14 -1.39 2.45
CA PRO A 35 -3.21 -2.21 3.65
C PRO A 35 -4.35 -3.25 3.57
N PRO A 36 -4.32 -4.31 4.40
CA PRO A 36 -5.32 -5.39 4.35
C PRO A 36 -6.78 -4.91 4.46
N PHE A 37 -7.06 -3.94 5.31
CA PHE A 37 -8.40 -3.34 5.41
C PHE A 37 -8.80 -2.53 4.16
N GLY A 38 -7.84 -2.07 3.36
CA GLY A 38 -8.10 -1.49 2.05
C GLY A 38 -8.55 -2.54 1.02
N TRP A 39 -7.96 -3.73 1.07
CA TRP A 39 -8.42 -4.87 0.26
C TRP A 39 -9.84 -5.28 0.65
N ALA A 40 -10.13 -5.31 1.97
CA ALA A 40 -11.46 -5.62 2.48
C ALA A 40 -12.49 -4.59 2.00
N LEU A 41 -12.17 -3.30 2.09
CA LEU A 41 -13.03 -2.22 1.58
C LEU A 41 -13.25 -2.36 0.08
N TYR A 42 -12.21 -2.60 -0.71
CA TYR A 42 -12.34 -2.75 -2.15
C TYR A 42 -13.23 -3.95 -2.53
N LEU A 43 -13.05 -5.10 -1.87
CA LEU A 43 -13.89 -6.27 -2.08
C LEU A 43 -15.35 -6.00 -1.68
N PHE A 44 -15.58 -5.31 -0.56
CA PHE A 44 -16.92 -4.90 -0.16
C PHE A 44 -17.58 -4.04 -1.23
N LEU A 45 -16.90 -3.00 -1.71
CA LEU A 45 -17.43 -2.10 -2.74
C LEU A 45 -17.73 -2.84 -4.06
N LEU A 46 -16.92 -3.82 -4.44
CA LEU A 46 -17.20 -4.68 -5.60
C LEU A 46 -18.46 -5.53 -5.43
N THR A 47 -18.78 -5.94 -4.19
CA THR A 47 -19.95 -6.81 -3.93
C THR A 47 -21.25 -6.05 -3.81
N VAL A 48 -21.20 -4.79 -3.34
CA VAL A 48 -22.41 -3.97 -3.11
C VAL A 48 -22.64 -2.92 -4.19
N GLY A 49 -21.68 -2.72 -5.09
CA GLY A 49 -21.77 -1.78 -6.20
C GLY A 49 -22.76 -2.24 -7.27
N ASP A 50 -23.39 -1.26 -7.93
CA ASP A 50 -24.22 -1.48 -9.11
C ASP A 50 -23.38 -1.76 -10.37
N GLU A 51 -24.03 -1.81 -11.53
CA GLU A 51 -23.38 -2.05 -12.84
C GLU A 51 -22.34 -0.98 -13.22
N GLN A 52 -22.45 0.21 -12.64
CA GLN A 52 -21.52 1.33 -12.84
C GLN A 52 -20.46 1.41 -11.74
N GLY A 53 -20.48 0.48 -10.79
CA GLY A 53 -19.58 0.44 -9.64
C GLY A 53 -19.94 1.43 -8.53
N LEU A 54 -21.16 1.98 -8.54
CA LEU A 54 -21.62 2.96 -7.57
C LEU A 54 -22.17 2.28 -6.31
N SER A 55 -21.88 2.85 -5.14
CA SER A 55 -22.46 2.45 -3.87
C SER A 55 -22.63 3.63 -2.92
N TYR A 56 -23.69 3.59 -2.10
CA TYR A 56 -24.12 4.69 -1.22
C TYR A 56 -24.06 4.27 0.26
N TYR A 57 -23.06 3.51 0.66
CA TYR A 57 -22.91 3.07 2.04
C TYR A 57 -22.28 4.15 2.89
N SER A 58 -22.87 4.39 4.08
CA SER A 58 -22.28 5.27 5.09
C SER A 58 -21.03 4.64 5.73
N ASP A 59 -20.12 5.47 6.21
CA ASP A 59 -18.92 5.01 6.90
C ASP A 59 -19.25 4.10 8.10
N THR A 60 -20.29 4.44 8.87
CA THR A 60 -20.75 3.62 9.99
C THR A 60 -21.20 2.22 9.53
N SER A 61 -21.94 2.15 8.42
CA SER A 61 -22.39 0.88 7.86
C SER A 61 -21.21 0.03 7.38
N ILE A 62 -20.27 0.63 6.66
CA ILE A 62 -19.07 -0.06 6.17
C ILE A 62 -18.24 -0.59 7.35
N CYS A 63 -18.01 0.24 8.38
CA CYS A 63 -17.30 -0.19 9.59
C CYS A 63 -17.98 -1.39 10.26
N GLY A 64 -19.31 -1.38 10.34
CA GLY A 64 -20.07 -2.50 10.90
C GLY A 64 -20.00 -3.77 10.06
N HIS A 65 -20.01 -3.67 8.72
CA HIS A 65 -19.90 -4.84 7.83
C HIS A 65 -18.51 -5.45 7.81
N LEU A 66 -17.48 -4.63 7.90
CA LEU A 66 -16.08 -5.06 7.81
C LEU A 66 -15.42 -5.30 9.17
N ASP A 67 -16.10 -4.96 10.27
CA ASP A 67 -15.58 -5.00 11.63
C ASP A 67 -14.23 -4.25 11.76
N ILE A 68 -14.19 -3.03 11.23
CA ILE A 68 -13.00 -2.17 11.26
C ILE A 68 -13.28 -0.84 11.95
N ALA A 69 -12.25 -0.29 12.58
CA ALA A 69 -12.31 1.03 13.19
C ALA A 69 -12.42 2.13 12.11
N PRO A 70 -13.10 3.27 12.41
CA PRO A 70 -13.25 4.38 11.48
C PRO A 70 -11.94 4.93 10.94
N GLU A 71 -10.88 4.92 11.75
CA GLU A 71 -9.54 5.34 11.35
C GLU A 71 -8.98 4.43 10.25
N ASN A 72 -9.17 3.11 10.39
CA ASN A 72 -8.74 2.13 9.39
C ASN A 72 -9.54 2.27 8.09
N LEU A 73 -10.83 2.57 8.17
CA LEU A 73 -11.65 2.88 6.99
C LEU A 73 -11.11 4.11 6.25
N ARG A 74 -10.76 5.17 6.98
CA ARG A 74 -10.18 6.38 6.39
C ARG A 74 -8.85 6.10 5.70
N LEU A 75 -7.97 5.34 6.34
CA LEU A 75 -6.68 4.93 5.75
C LEU A 75 -6.88 4.03 4.52
N ALA A 76 -7.83 3.09 4.59
CA ALA A 76 -8.22 2.24 3.46
C ALA A 76 -8.65 3.08 2.25
N ARG A 77 -9.53 4.04 2.49
CA ARG A 77 -10.05 4.95 1.46
C ARG A 77 -8.92 5.75 0.81
N LEU A 78 -8.05 6.37 1.61
CA LEU A 78 -6.91 7.13 1.09
C LEU A 78 -5.96 6.27 0.25
N ALA A 79 -5.70 5.04 0.69
CA ALA A 79 -4.85 4.12 -0.05
C ALA A 79 -5.47 3.71 -1.39
N LEU A 80 -6.77 3.44 -1.44
CA LEU A 80 -7.48 3.08 -2.67
C LEU A 80 -7.62 4.26 -3.63
N LEU A 81 -7.86 5.48 -3.13
CA LEU A 81 -7.84 6.71 -3.92
C LEU A 81 -6.45 6.95 -4.54
N GLY A 82 -5.39 6.80 -3.73
CA GLY A 82 -4.01 6.92 -4.21
C GLY A 82 -3.62 5.88 -5.25
N ALA A 83 -4.22 4.68 -5.18
CA ALA A 83 -4.06 3.62 -6.18
C ALA A 83 -4.95 3.81 -7.42
N ALA A 84 -5.79 4.84 -7.47
CA ALA A 84 -6.79 5.09 -8.51
C ALA A 84 -7.74 3.90 -8.78
N LEU A 85 -8.12 3.19 -7.71
CA LEU A 85 -9.04 2.05 -7.76
C LEU A 85 -10.48 2.45 -7.46
N ILE A 86 -10.67 3.55 -6.73
CA ILE A 86 -11.98 4.11 -6.41
C ILE A 86 -11.98 5.63 -6.62
N ALA A 87 -13.17 6.19 -6.82
CA ALA A 87 -13.49 7.58 -6.55
C ALA A 87 -14.43 7.65 -5.35
N TRP A 88 -14.39 8.77 -4.61
CA TRP A 88 -15.24 8.97 -3.45
C TRP A 88 -15.63 10.43 -3.29
N GLU A 89 -16.92 10.64 -3.13
CA GLU A 89 -17.54 11.91 -2.74
C GLU A 89 -18.70 11.60 -1.80
N ALA A 90 -18.55 11.97 -0.53
CA ALA A 90 -19.45 11.53 0.53
C ALA A 90 -20.94 11.74 0.22
N PRO A 91 -21.79 10.74 0.38
CA PRO A 91 -21.55 9.36 0.82
C PRO A 91 -21.25 8.37 -0.32
N LEU A 92 -21.05 8.84 -1.53
CA LEU A 92 -20.94 8.05 -2.76
C LEU A 92 -19.54 7.49 -2.96
N TYR A 93 -19.46 6.19 -3.22
CA TYR A 93 -18.27 5.51 -3.71
C TYR A 93 -18.49 5.04 -5.15
N GLN A 94 -17.42 5.05 -5.94
CA GLN A 94 -17.39 4.46 -7.26
C GLN A 94 -16.13 3.61 -7.41
N VAL A 95 -16.30 2.35 -7.76
CA VAL A 95 -15.20 1.49 -8.19
C VAL A 95 -14.84 1.85 -9.62
N LEU A 96 -13.56 2.10 -9.86
CA LEU A 96 -13.07 2.55 -11.16
C LEU A 96 -12.56 1.37 -11.99
N GLU A 97 -12.63 1.53 -13.30
CA GLU A 97 -11.99 0.61 -14.23
C GLU A 97 -10.45 0.63 -14.04
N LEU A 98 -9.84 -0.56 -14.12
CA LEU A 98 -8.39 -0.67 -14.11
C LEU A 98 -7.83 -0.13 -15.43
N ARG A 99 -7.35 1.11 -15.42
CA ARG A 99 -6.64 1.67 -16.57
C ARG A 99 -5.41 0.82 -16.88
N GLU A 100 -5.09 0.66 -18.16
CA GLU A 100 -3.81 0.08 -18.54
C GLU A 100 -2.69 0.86 -17.85
N ALA A 101 -1.78 0.14 -17.18
CA ALA A 101 -0.61 0.78 -16.61
C ALA A 101 0.16 1.42 -17.76
N ALA A 102 0.25 2.75 -17.78
CA ALA A 102 1.30 3.37 -18.58
C ALA A 102 2.60 2.60 -18.31
N PRO A 103 3.38 2.22 -19.34
CA PRO A 103 4.57 1.42 -19.14
C PRO A 103 5.47 2.17 -18.15
N LYS A 104 5.49 1.69 -16.91
CA LYS A 104 6.48 2.15 -15.95
C LYS A 104 7.80 1.78 -16.59
N SER A 105 8.57 2.78 -17.00
CA SER A 105 9.94 2.57 -17.41
C SER A 105 10.64 1.87 -16.26
N VAL A 106 10.74 0.56 -16.35
CA VAL A 106 11.53 -0.24 -15.43
C VAL A 106 12.96 0.22 -15.68
N LYS A 107 13.48 1.09 -14.84
CA LYS A 107 14.91 1.25 -14.69
C LYS A 107 15.42 -0.11 -14.24
N ARG A 108 15.75 -0.93 -15.23
CA ARG A 108 16.49 -2.16 -15.02
C ARG A 108 17.85 -1.72 -14.50
N HIS A 109 18.04 -1.82 -13.21
CA HIS A 109 19.36 -1.92 -12.64
C HIS A 109 19.89 -3.31 -13.06
N CYS A 110 20.34 -3.39 -14.31
CA CYS A 110 21.27 -4.44 -14.71
C CYS A 110 22.59 -4.10 -14.04
N GLY A 111 22.81 -4.63 -12.86
CA GLY A 111 24.13 -4.79 -12.29
C GLY A 111 24.88 -5.84 -13.10
N ALA A 112 25.52 -5.43 -14.18
CA ALA A 112 26.55 -6.22 -14.79
C ALA A 112 27.87 -5.84 -14.13
N SER A 113 28.34 -6.70 -13.26
CA SER A 113 29.67 -6.67 -12.70
C SER A 113 30.71 -6.80 -13.81
N ARG A 114 31.64 -5.87 -13.87
CA ARG A 114 32.94 -6.11 -14.48
C ARG A 114 34.01 -5.35 -13.71
N PRO A 115 35.09 -6.00 -13.29
CA PRO A 115 36.13 -5.40 -12.49
C PRO A 115 37.16 -4.69 -13.37
N ALA A 116 37.49 -3.46 -13.02
CA ALA A 116 38.75 -2.84 -13.48
C ALA A 116 39.15 -1.71 -12.52
N GLU A 117 40.27 -1.95 -11.87
CA GLU A 117 41.35 -1.03 -11.51
C GLU A 117 41.14 0.03 -10.45
N ALA A 118 42.04 -0.09 -9.53
CA ALA A 118 42.33 0.73 -8.36
C ALA A 118 42.61 2.19 -8.74
N GLN A 119 41.88 3.10 -8.05
CA GLN A 119 42.38 4.42 -7.75
C GLN A 119 41.97 4.78 -6.32
N THR A 120 42.95 5.14 -5.52
CA THR A 120 42.92 5.46 -4.12
C THR A 120 41.97 6.62 -3.78
N PRO A 121 41.17 6.52 -2.73
CA PRO A 121 40.36 7.66 -2.26
C PRO A 121 41.19 8.57 -1.36
N SER A 122 41.14 9.83 -1.68
CA SER A 122 41.62 10.93 -0.83
C SER A 122 40.75 11.01 0.43
N THR A 123 41.42 10.91 1.57
CA THR A 123 40.91 11.09 2.92
C THR A 123 40.63 12.56 3.21
N VAL A 124 39.42 13.06 3.05
CA VAL A 124 38.97 14.36 3.60
C VAL A 124 37.46 14.42 3.84
N SER A 125 36.84 13.52 4.51
CA SER A 125 35.40 13.69 4.89
C SER A 125 34.95 12.98 6.17
N ALA A 126 35.89 12.35 6.90
CA ALA A 126 35.52 11.61 8.12
C ALA A 126 35.75 12.44 9.41
N GLU A 127 36.45 13.57 9.36
CA GLU A 127 36.76 14.38 10.54
C GLU A 127 35.69 15.44 10.84
N GLU A 128 35.04 15.99 9.84
CA GLU A 128 33.98 17.01 10.05
C GLU A 128 32.73 16.44 10.74
N GLY A 129 32.29 15.24 10.40
CA GLY A 129 31.12 14.59 10.99
C GLY A 129 31.33 14.21 12.49
N ARG A 130 32.57 13.96 12.90
CA ARG A 130 32.90 13.68 14.33
C ARG A 130 32.93 14.93 15.18
N ALA A 131 33.35 16.06 14.64
CA ALA A 131 33.44 17.33 15.37
C ALA A 131 32.02 17.89 15.67
N GLU A 132 31.08 17.70 14.78
CA GLU A 132 29.70 18.18 14.93
C GLU A 132 28.92 17.34 15.97
N SER A 133 29.10 16.03 15.96
CA SER A 133 28.48 15.13 16.95
C SER A 133 29.00 15.38 18.38
N LEU A 134 30.26 15.74 18.55
CA LEU A 134 30.85 16.07 19.86
C LEU A 134 30.33 17.42 20.40
N ARG A 135 30.09 18.41 19.54
CA ARG A 135 29.54 19.72 19.95
C ARG A 135 28.08 19.60 20.42
N LEU A 136 27.27 18.78 19.74
CA LEU A 136 25.88 18.52 20.15
C LEU A 136 25.78 17.78 21.48
N ALA A 137 26.70 16.86 21.77
CA ALA A 137 26.72 16.13 23.02
C ALA A 137 27.13 17.05 24.20
N GLN A 138 28.02 18.02 23.98
CA GLN A 138 28.44 18.99 25.02
C GLN A 138 27.33 19.98 25.35
N THR A 139 26.62 20.52 24.36
CA THR A 139 25.48 21.43 24.58
C THR A 139 24.34 20.77 25.34
N LEU A 140 24.03 19.50 25.05
CA LEU A 140 23.01 18.74 25.80
C LEU A 140 23.42 18.48 27.26
N SER A 141 24.72 18.25 27.52
CA SER A 141 25.23 18.04 28.87
C SER A 141 25.19 19.31 29.73
N GLU A 142 25.40 20.48 29.13
CA GLU A 142 25.32 21.77 29.85
C GLU A 142 23.87 22.16 30.16
N LEU A 143 22.92 21.88 29.24
CA LEU A 143 21.48 22.14 29.47
C LEU A 143 20.94 21.28 30.62
N LEU A 144 21.44 20.05 30.78
CA LEU A 144 20.99 19.14 31.84
C LEU A 144 21.59 19.49 33.22
N LYS A 145 22.70 20.23 33.27
CA LYS A 145 23.32 20.68 34.54
C LYS A 145 22.79 22.02 35.04
N GLY A 146 22.12 22.80 34.21
CA GLY A 146 21.60 24.14 34.58
C GLY A 146 20.21 24.16 35.19
N GLY A 147 19.55 22.99 35.37
CA GLY A 147 18.18 22.87 35.85
C GLY A 147 17.96 22.53 37.33
N ALA A 148 18.98 22.72 38.18
CA ALA A 148 18.85 22.46 39.62
C ALA A 148 19.29 23.71 40.45
N GLN A 149 18.38 24.68 40.58
CA GLN A 149 18.26 25.58 41.73
C GLN A 149 16.80 26.02 41.86
#